data_3d18b659abd81cef25496ba7023433b7
#
_entry.id   3d18b659abd81cef25496ba7023433b7
#
_cell.length_a   1.000
_cell.length_b   1.000
_cell.length_c   1.000
_cell.angle_alpha   90.00
_cell.angle_beta   90.00
_cell.angle_gamma   90.00
#
_symmetry.space_group_name_H-M   'P 1'
#
loop_
_entity.id
_entity.type
_entity.pdbx_description
1 polymer ?
#
loop_
_entity_poly.entity_id
_entity_poly.type
_entity_poly.pdbx_seq_one_letter_code
_entity_poly.pdbx_strand_id
1 'polypeptide(L)'
;MRMIEVIADVGHREAIIRLARQHAALDIWTGHEDEEGRQAVRLLIPVSRYPALLDDLEGRLHTSGNARIVVFPVEATLPREEAPPAEDKEKTPITTAREELFK
;
A
#
# COMPACT_ATOMS: atom_id res chain seq x y z
N MET A 1 -4.62 -8.13 1.81
CA MET A 1 -3.59 -7.12 2.05
C MET A 1 -2.68 -7.00 0.84
N ARG A 2 -2.43 -5.80 0.42
CA ARG A 2 -1.52 -5.54 -0.71
C ARG A 2 -0.48 -4.52 -0.29
N MET A 3 0.72 -4.64 -0.83
CA MET A 3 1.71 -3.59 -0.73
C MET A 3 1.83 -2.92 -2.09
N ILE A 4 1.71 -1.60 -2.10
CA ILE A 4 1.88 -0.83 -3.33
C ILE A 4 3.18 -0.05 -3.19
N GLU A 5 4.06 -0.20 -4.17
CA GLU A 5 5.27 0.61 -4.26
C GLU A 5 5.11 1.57 -5.42
N VAL A 6 5.17 2.85 -5.14
CA VAL A 6 5.06 3.90 -6.14
C VAL A 6 6.44 4.53 -6.29
N ILE A 7 6.99 4.47 -7.50
CA ILE A 7 8.27 5.08 -7.81
C ILE A 7 7.97 6.23 -8.75
N ALA A 8 8.20 7.45 -8.28
CA ALA A 8 7.86 8.65 -9.04
C ALA A 8 8.76 9.80 -8.61
N ASP A 9 8.72 10.89 -9.36
CA ASP A 9 9.44 12.10 -8.98
C ASP A 9 9.10 12.48 -7.55
N VAL A 10 10.10 12.95 -6.82
CA VAL A 10 9.95 13.32 -5.41
C VAL A 10 8.86 14.37 -5.22
N GLY A 11 8.57 15.17 -6.24
CA GLY A 11 7.48 16.14 -6.18
C GLY A 11 6.09 15.54 -6.03
N HIS A 12 5.92 14.27 -6.32
CA HIS A 12 4.64 13.58 -6.15
C HIS A 12 4.46 12.96 -4.77
N ARG A 13 5.50 12.96 -3.94
CA ARG A 13 5.47 12.24 -2.67
C ARG A 13 4.29 12.63 -1.78
N GLU A 14 4.09 13.92 -1.59
CA GLU A 14 3.02 14.38 -0.69
C GLU A 14 1.64 14.00 -1.19
N ALA A 15 1.44 14.09 -2.51
CA ALA A 15 0.15 13.69 -3.09
C ALA A 15 -0.09 12.20 -2.93
N ILE A 16 0.94 11.38 -3.13
CA ILE A 16 0.84 9.94 -2.97
C ILE A 16 0.49 9.59 -1.51
N ILE A 17 1.18 10.21 -0.57
CA ILE A 17 0.92 9.98 0.86
C ILE A 17 -0.50 10.40 1.23
N ARG A 18 -0.95 11.53 0.71
CA ARG A 18 -2.31 12.00 0.98
C ARG A 18 -3.35 11.04 0.46
N LEU A 19 -3.18 10.54 -0.77
CA LEU A 19 -4.09 9.57 -1.34
C LEU A 19 -4.10 8.27 -0.52
N ALA A 20 -2.93 7.81 -0.11
CA ALA A 20 -2.83 6.61 0.72
C ALA A 20 -3.60 6.77 2.02
N ARG A 21 -3.49 7.93 2.67
CA ARG A 21 -4.23 8.19 3.90
C ARG A 21 -5.73 8.29 3.67
N GLN A 22 -6.14 8.88 2.56
CA GLN A 22 -7.56 8.98 2.21
C GLN A 22 -8.19 7.59 2.04
N HIS A 23 -7.41 6.63 1.60
CA HIS A 23 -7.87 5.26 1.41
C HIS A 23 -7.53 4.34 2.57
N ALA A 24 -7.18 4.93 3.72
CA ALA A 24 -6.94 4.19 4.96
C ALA A 24 -5.80 3.17 4.87
N ALA A 25 -4.69 3.56 4.25
CA ALA A 25 -3.50 2.74 4.26
C ALA A 25 -3.08 2.46 5.70
N LEU A 26 -2.68 1.22 5.96
CA LEU A 26 -2.30 0.79 7.29
C LEU A 26 -0.91 1.27 7.67
N ASP A 27 -0.04 1.43 6.69
CA ASP A 27 1.32 1.90 6.93
C ASP A 27 1.85 2.54 5.65
N ILE A 28 2.72 3.51 5.81
CA ILE A 28 3.33 4.25 4.70
C ILE A 28 4.78 4.54 5.06
N TRP A 29 5.71 4.22 4.16
CA TRP A 29 7.11 4.60 4.37
C TRP A 29 7.75 4.94 3.04
N THR A 30 8.81 5.75 3.11
CA THR A 30 9.51 6.26 1.92
C THR A 30 10.93 5.76 1.89
N GLY A 31 11.43 5.51 0.69
CA GLY A 31 12.81 5.18 0.46
C GLY A 31 13.63 6.42 0.12
N HIS A 32 14.85 6.20 -0.27
CA HIS A 32 15.74 7.27 -0.68
C HIS A 32 15.42 7.73 -2.09
N GLU A 33 15.74 8.98 -2.38
CA GLU A 33 15.66 9.52 -3.71
C GLU A 33 16.78 8.91 -4.56
N ASP A 34 16.47 8.50 -5.79
CA ASP A 34 17.47 7.94 -6.69
C ASP A 34 18.18 9.05 -7.48
N GLU A 35 19.10 8.67 -8.35
CA GLU A 35 19.88 9.61 -9.13
C GLU A 35 19.03 10.40 -10.13
N GLU A 36 17.86 9.88 -10.48
CA GLU A 36 16.96 10.52 -11.41
C GLU A 36 15.93 11.42 -10.73
N GLY A 37 16.03 11.60 -9.43
CA GLY A 37 15.09 12.41 -8.68
C GLY A 37 13.79 11.71 -8.36
N ARG A 38 13.74 10.37 -8.47
CA ARG A 38 12.57 9.59 -8.13
C ARG A 38 12.72 9.04 -6.71
N GLN A 39 11.59 8.84 -6.06
CA GLN A 39 11.56 8.28 -4.72
C GLN A 39 10.51 7.19 -4.66
N ALA A 40 10.82 6.11 -3.97
CA ALA A 40 9.85 5.05 -3.74
C ALA A 40 9.02 5.39 -2.51
N VAL A 41 7.71 5.26 -2.63
CA VAL A 41 6.79 5.33 -1.50
C VAL A 41 6.11 3.97 -1.44
N ARG A 42 6.23 3.30 -0.31
CA ARG A 42 5.60 2.01 -0.09
C ARG A 42 4.46 2.16 0.88
N LEU A 43 3.38 1.48 0.60
CA LEU A 43 2.23 1.53 1.47
C LEU A 43 1.55 0.18 1.56
N LEU A 44 0.95 -0.05 2.71
CA LEU A 44 0.25 -1.27 3.00
C LEU A 44 -1.22 -0.94 3.01
N ILE A 45 -2.03 -1.66 2.23
CA ILE A 45 -3.42 -1.31 2.01
C ILE A 45 -4.32 -2.55 2.13
N PRO A 46 -5.46 -2.44 2.84
CA PRO A 46 -6.41 -3.55 2.87
C PRO A 46 -6.95 -3.86 1.48
N VAL A 47 -7.28 -5.11 1.25
CA VAL A 47 -7.81 -5.56 -0.05
C VAL A 47 -9.06 -4.77 -0.44
N SER A 48 -9.91 -4.44 0.53
CA SER A 48 -11.14 -3.69 0.25
C SER A 48 -10.89 -2.28 -0.27
N ARG A 49 -9.75 -1.69 0.06
CA ARG A 49 -9.42 -0.32 -0.31
C ARG A 49 -8.46 -0.23 -1.50
N TYR A 50 -7.81 -1.33 -1.82
CA TYR A 50 -6.79 -1.37 -2.84
C TYR A 50 -7.25 -0.89 -4.22
N PRO A 51 -8.39 -1.36 -4.77
CA PRO A 51 -8.74 -0.95 -6.14
C PRO A 51 -8.95 0.56 -6.29
N ALA A 52 -9.63 1.18 -5.33
CA ALA A 52 -9.89 2.61 -5.40
C ALA A 52 -8.60 3.43 -5.29
N LEU A 53 -7.69 3.01 -4.40
CA LEU A 53 -6.41 3.70 -4.28
C LEU A 53 -5.59 3.55 -5.55
N LEU A 54 -5.56 2.35 -6.13
CA LEU A 54 -4.81 2.12 -7.35
C LEU A 54 -5.31 3.01 -8.48
N ASP A 55 -6.64 3.13 -8.62
CA ASP A 55 -7.24 3.99 -9.64
C ASP A 55 -6.83 5.46 -9.44
N ASP A 56 -6.86 5.93 -8.20
CA ASP A 56 -6.47 7.31 -7.90
C ASP A 56 -5.00 7.55 -8.18
N LEU A 57 -4.14 6.60 -7.86
CA LEU A 57 -2.71 6.71 -8.14
C LEU A 57 -2.46 6.72 -9.64
N GLU A 58 -3.13 5.86 -10.39
CA GLU A 58 -2.99 5.85 -11.84
C GLU A 58 -3.44 7.17 -12.44
N GLY A 59 -4.57 7.71 -11.97
CA GLY A 59 -5.06 8.99 -12.44
C GLY A 59 -4.10 10.13 -12.15
N ARG A 60 -3.44 10.09 -11.01
CA ARG A 60 -2.47 11.11 -10.62
C ARG A 60 -1.19 11.04 -11.45
N LEU A 61 -0.74 9.84 -11.79
CA LEU A 61 0.59 9.61 -12.35
C LEU A 61 0.60 9.27 -13.83
N HIS A 62 -0.55 9.18 -14.48
CA HIS A 62 -0.59 8.69 -15.87
C HIS A 62 0.16 9.58 -16.86
N THR A 63 0.35 10.86 -16.55
CA THR A 63 1.12 11.76 -17.40
C THR A 63 2.60 11.82 -17.03
N SER A 64 3.00 11.16 -15.96
CA SER A 64 4.38 11.14 -15.52
C SER A 64 5.10 9.98 -16.19
N GLY A 65 5.93 10.28 -17.18
CA GLY A 65 6.55 9.25 -18.03
C GLY A 65 7.52 8.32 -17.32
N ASN A 66 8.02 8.71 -16.15
CA ASN A 66 8.97 7.90 -15.40
C ASN A 66 8.39 7.29 -14.11
N ALA A 67 7.09 7.40 -13.92
CA ALA A 67 6.45 6.82 -12.75
C ALA A 67 6.16 5.34 -12.97
N ARG A 68 6.23 4.57 -11.89
CA ARG A 68 5.93 3.14 -11.92
C ARG A 68 5.19 2.76 -10.64
N ILE A 69 4.16 1.97 -10.79
CA ILE A 69 3.41 1.44 -9.67
C ILE A 69 3.55 -0.07 -9.71
N VAL A 70 4.02 -0.65 -8.61
CA VAL A 70 4.22 -2.09 -8.48
C VAL A 70 3.37 -2.58 -7.32
N VAL A 71 2.66 -3.66 -7.50
CA VAL A 71 1.77 -4.21 -6.48
C VAL A 71 2.24 -5.59 -6.09
N PHE A 72 2.34 -5.82 -4.79
CA PHE A 72 2.75 -7.11 -4.23
C PHE A 72 1.64 -7.67 -3.35
N PRO A 73 1.34 -8.97 -3.45
CA PRO A 73 0.49 -9.59 -2.44
C PRO A 73 1.25 -9.72 -1.13
N VAL A 74 0.54 -9.56 -0.02
CA VAL A 74 1.14 -9.68 1.32
C VAL A 74 0.39 -10.79 2.05
N GLU A 75 1.12 -11.79 2.49
CA GLU A 75 0.51 -12.92 3.18
C GLU A 75 0.19 -12.62 4.64
N ALA A 76 1.08 -11.88 5.29
CA ALA A 76 0.90 -11.52 6.70
C ALA A 76 1.78 -10.34 7.07
N THR A 77 1.37 -9.60 8.09
CA THR A 77 2.18 -8.55 8.70
C THR A 77 2.17 -8.71 10.22
N LEU A 78 3.27 -8.31 10.84
CA LEU A 78 3.41 -8.37 12.29
C LEU A 78 3.94 -7.03 12.80
N PRO A 79 3.43 -6.55 13.94
CA PRO A 79 2.34 -7.12 14.71
C PRO A 79 1.03 -7.03 13.94
N ARG A 80 0.03 -7.86 14.32
CA ARG A 80 -1.24 -7.88 13.62
C ARG A 80 -1.95 -6.54 13.80
N GLU A 81 -2.45 -6.01 12.68
CA GLU A 81 -3.21 -4.77 12.71
C GLU A 81 -4.64 -5.05 13.15
N GLU A 82 -5.22 -4.10 13.87
CA GLU A 82 -6.65 -4.12 14.15
C GLU A 82 -7.37 -3.56 12.95
N ALA A 83 -8.20 -4.38 12.33
CA ALA A 83 -8.92 -3.96 11.14
C ALA A 83 -10.33 -3.52 11.49
N PRO A 84 -10.94 -2.62 10.68
CA PRO A 84 -12.37 -2.36 10.79
C PRO A 84 -13.17 -3.66 10.63
N PRO A 85 -14.38 -3.75 11.19
CA PRO A 85 -15.16 -4.99 11.14
C PRO A 85 -15.33 -5.58 9.76
N ALA A 86 -15.50 -4.75 8.75
CA ALA A 86 -15.66 -5.22 7.37
C ALA A 86 -14.41 -5.93 6.86
N GLU A 87 -13.24 -5.55 7.35
CA GLU A 87 -11.98 -6.14 6.93
C GLU A 87 -11.61 -7.36 7.76
N ASP A 88 -12.13 -7.48 8.97
CA ASP A 88 -11.90 -8.64 9.80
C ASP A 88 -12.30 -9.92 9.09
N LYS A 89 -13.38 -9.87 8.31
CA LYS A 89 -13.83 -11.03 7.55
C LYS A 89 -12.80 -11.46 6.52
N GLU A 90 -12.17 -10.50 5.88
CA GLU A 90 -11.16 -10.78 4.87
C GLU A 90 -9.89 -11.35 5.50
N LYS A 91 -9.60 -10.93 6.70
CA LYS A 91 -8.41 -11.38 7.41
C LYS A 91 -8.58 -12.72 8.10
N THR A 92 -9.78 -13.21 8.20
CA THR A 92 -10.06 -14.46 8.89
C THR A 92 -9.17 -15.63 8.44
N PRO A 93 -9.00 -15.89 7.14
CA PRO A 93 -8.12 -16.97 6.72
C PRO A 93 -6.67 -16.79 7.18
N ILE A 94 -6.18 -15.57 7.14
CA ILE A 94 -4.81 -15.28 7.58
C ILE A 94 -4.68 -15.47 9.07
N THR A 95 -5.65 -15.00 9.82
CA THR A 95 -5.68 -15.16 11.27
C THR A 95 -5.70 -16.64 11.66
N THR A 96 -6.52 -17.42 10.98
CA THR A 96 -6.61 -18.86 11.23
C THR A 96 -5.27 -19.54 10.96
N ALA A 97 -4.63 -19.21 9.86
CA ALA A 97 -3.33 -19.79 9.54
C ALA A 97 -2.30 -19.48 10.61
N ARG A 98 -2.31 -18.25 11.12
CA ARG A 98 -1.38 -17.85 12.17
C ARG A 98 -1.64 -18.61 13.46
N GLU A 99 -2.88 -18.80 13.80
CA GLU A 99 -3.22 -19.57 14.99
C GLU A 99 -2.73 -21.01 14.87
N GLU A 100 -2.84 -21.59 13.71
CA GLU A 100 -2.33 -22.92 13.47
C GLU A 100 -0.82 -22.99 13.64
N LEU A 101 -0.12 -21.96 13.19
CA LEU A 101 1.34 -21.91 13.32
C LEU A 101 1.79 -21.84 14.78
N PHE A 102 1.01 -21.22 15.63
CA PHE A 102 1.40 -21.01 17.02
C PHE A 102 0.81 -22.04 17.97
N LYS A 103 0.05 -22.93 17.48
CA LYS A 103 -0.45 -24.04 18.28
C LYS A 103 0.46 -25.26 18.12
#